data_4d304dab7f2594ba5172af0494234a88
#
_entry.id   4d304dab7f2594ba5172af0494234a88
#
_cell.length_a   1.000
_cell.length_b   1.000
_cell.length_c   1.000
_cell.angle_alpha   90.00
_cell.angle_beta   90.00
_cell.angle_gamma   90.00
#
_symmetry.space_group_name_H-M   'P 1'
#
loop_
_entity.id
_entity.type
_entity.pdbx_description
1 polymer ?
#
loop_
_entity_poly.entity_id
_entity_poly.type
_entity_poly.pdbx_seq_one_letter_code
_entity_poly.pdbx_strand_id
1 'polypeptide(L)'
;MKERKLTIFTPIYNRAYCLNNCYQSMRRQKNKRFIWIIVDDGSTDNLESLVSEWIVDESEFQIEYYRKENGGMYTAYNLAFEHIITDYWMCIDSDDWLADDAVDRIYDAIDYVEKKKLSICGIVGLDALQDGTICGGKLPDVDIVGLLELKLKYHHKGDIKVIYSMADTKHYIPMPEIPGEK
;
A
#
# COMPACT_ATOMS: atom_id res chain seq x y z
N MET A 1 -13.92 18.83 -2.22
CA MET A 1 -13.57 17.39 -2.34
C MET A 1 -13.37 16.87 -0.93
N LYS A 2 -13.80 15.63 -0.62
CA LYS A 2 -13.48 15.01 0.66
C LYS A 2 -11.97 14.78 0.74
N GLU A 3 -11.37 15.00 1.90
CA GLU A 3 -9.95 14.85 2.14
C GLU A 3 -9.45 13.44 1.80
N ARG A 4 -8.30 13.34 1.13
CA ARG A 4 -7.63 12.08 0.82
C ARG A 4 -6.66 11.77 1.97
N LYS A 5 -6.95 10.73 2.74
CA LYS A 5 -6.12 10.31 3.89
C LYS A 5 -5.21 9.12 3.59
N LEU A 6 -5.32 8.50 2.39
CA LEU A 6 -4.64 7.26 2.06
C LEU A 6 -3.77 7.42 0.82
N THR A 7 -2.51 7.01 0.91
CA THR A 7 -1.65 6.72 -0.22
C THR A 7 -1.46 5.21 -0.36
N ILE A 8 -1.66 4.71 -1.57
CA ILE A 8 -1.31 3.35 -1.97
C ILE A 8 -0.01 3.46 -2.75
N PHE A 9 1.01 2.72 -2.36
CA PHE A 9 2.33 2.76 -2.96
C PHE A 9 2.66 1.41 -3.61
N THR A 10 3.24 1.43 -4.81
CA THR A 10 3.69 0.24 -5.53
C THR A 10 5.13 0.41 -5.99
N PRO A 11 6.10 -0.31 -5.39
CA PRO A 11 7.44 -0.41 -5.94
C PRO A 11 7.44 -1.38 -7.12
N ILE A 12 8.15 -1.04 -8.20
CA ILE A 12 8.16 -1.89 -9.39
C ILE A 12 9.50 -1.85 -10.11
N TYR A 13 9.94 -3.02 -10.60
CA TYR A 13 11.11 -3.17 -11.45
C TYR A 13 10.89 -4.26 -12.50
N ASN A 14 10.87 -3.89 -13.80
CA ASN A 14 10.68 -4.79 -14.94
C ASN A 14 9.44 -5.71 -14.83
N ARG A 15 8.31 -5.18 -14.37
CA ARG A 15 7.06 -5.91 -14.15
C ARG A 15 5.83 -5.25 -14.77
N ALA A 16 5.99 -4.49 -15.86
CA ALA A 16 4.87 -3.87 -16.56
C ALA A 16 3.79 -4.91 -16.95
N TYR A 17 4.21 -6.16 -17.25
CA TYR A 17 3.33 -7.24 -17.69
C TYR A 17 2.24 -7.64 -16.68
N CYS A 18 2.45 -7.45 -15.38
CA CYS A 18 1.48 -7.83 -14.34
C CYS A 18 0.74 -6.64 -13.72
N LEU A 19 1.25 -5.41 -13.85
CA LEU A 19 0.73 -4.22 -13.16
C LEU A 19 -0.73 -3.89 -13.54
N ASN A 20 -1.21 -4.32 -14.70
CA ASN A 20 -2.58 -4.04 -15.12
C ASN A 20 -3.64 -4.60 -14.15
N ASN A 21 -3.40 -5.75 -13.51
CA ASN A 21 -4.36 -6.30 -12.54
C ASN A 21 -4.47 -5.39 -11.30
N CYS A 22 -3.34 -4.86 -10.83
CA CYS A 22 -3.29 -3.88 -9.76
C CYS A 22 -4.08 -2.60 -10.16
N TYR A 23 -3.80 -2.03 -11.35
CA TYR A 23 -4.50 -0.86 -11.87
C TYR A 23 -6.02 -1.07 -11.95
N GLN A 24 -6.48 -2.19 -12.52
CA GLN A 24 -7.91 -2.48 -12.62
C GLN A 24 -8.56 -2.60 -11.24
N SER A 25 -7.84 -3.10 -10.24
CA SER A 25 -8.36 -3.15 -8.86
C SER A 25 -8.53 -1.76 -8.24
N MET A 26 -7.63 -0.82 -8.54
CA MET A 26 -7.78 0.60 -8.17
C MET A 26 -9.01 1.23 -8.83
N ARG A 27 -9.21 0.94 -10.11
CA ARG A 27 -10.39 1.41 -10.86
C ARG A 27 -11.71 0.85 -10.34
N ARG A 28 -11.74 -0.37 -9.83
CA ARG A 28 -12.96 -0.97 -9.25
C ARG A 28 -13.32 -0.43 -7.87
N GLN A 29 -12.39 0.23 -7.15
CA GLN A 29 -12.72 0.82 -5.86
C GLN A 29 -13.87 1.83 -6.00
N LYS A 30 -14.90 1.73 -5.17
CA LYS A 30 -16.00 2.70 -5.11
C LYS A 30 -15.54 4.02 -4.48
N ASN A 31 -14.69 3.93 -3.49
CA ASN A 31 -14.10 5.08 -2.81
C ASN A 31 -12.77 5.45 -3.47
N LYS A 32 -12.73 6.60 -4.13
CA LYS A 32 -11.56 7.11 -4.86
C LYS A 32 -10.71 8.10 -4.03
N ARG A 33 -10.89 8.15 -2.72
CA ARG A 33 -10.15 9.07 -1.83
C ARG A 33 -8.74 8.56 -1.51
N PHE A 34 -7.99 8.13 -2.51
CA PHE A 34 -6.59 7.74 -2.38
C PHE A 34 -5.74 8.38 -3.46
N ILE A 35 -4.43 8.35 -3.26
CA ILE A 35 -3.41 8.65 -4.25
C ILE A 35 -2.67 7.33 -4.50
N TRP A 36 -2.46 6.97 -5.77
CA TRP A 36 -1.63 5.82 -6.11
C TRP A 36 -0.25 6.30 -6.57
N ILE A 37 0.77 6.02 -5.77
CA ILE A 37 2.17 6.30 -6.09
C ILE A 37 2.83 5.04 -6.63
N ILE A 38 3.38 5.12 -7.83
CA ILE A 38 4.16 4.07 -8.48
C ILE A 38 5.61 4.53 -8.52
N VAL A 39 6.51 3.76 -7.91
CA VAL A 39 7.96 4.03 -7.97
C VAL A 39 8.64 2.97 -8.82
N ASP A 40 9.11 3.39 -9.97
CA ASP A 40 9.92 2.59 -10.91
C ASP A 40 11.38 2.61 -10.50
N ASP A 41 11.88 1.46 -10.06
CA ASP A 41 13.28 1.28 -9.66
C ASP A 41 14.21 1.01 -10.87
N GLY A 42 14.03 1.79 -11.95
CA GLY A 42 14.90 1.76 -13.13
C GLY A 42 14.54 0.69 -14.14
N SER A 43 13.26 0.43 -14.39
CA SER A 43 12.79 -0.54 -15.38
C SER A 43 13.28 -0.24 -16.78
N THR A 44 13.50 -1.30 -17.55
CA THR A 44 13.89 -1.27 -18.96
C THR A 44 12.80 -1.78 -19.91
N ASP A 45 11.67 -2.22 -19.34
CA ASP A 45 10.47 -2.62 -20.09
C ASP A 45 9.61 -1.39 -20.45
N ASN A 46 8.38 -1.61 -20.90
CA ASN A 46 7.47 -0.55 -21.34
C ASN A 46 6.66 0.11 -20.19
N LEU A 47 7.11 -0.01 -18.93
CA LEU A 47 6.39 0.47 -17.75
C LEU A 47 6.05 1.95 -17.82
N GLU A 48 7.03 2.80 -18.13
CA GLU A 48 6.84 4.26 -18.19
C GLU A 48 5.76 4.66 -19.20
N SER A 49 5.76 4.04 -20.40
CA SER A 49 4.72 4.29 -21.41
C SER A 49 3.35 3.87 -20.92
N LEU A 50 3.25 2.67 -20.34
CA LEU A 50 2.01 2.12 -19.80
C LEU A 50 1.40 3.01 -18.72
N VAL A 51 2.20 3.44 -17.75
CA VAL A 51 1.70 4.28 -16.65
C VAL A 51 1.36 5.69 -17.14
N SER A 52 2.11 6.23 -18.10
CA SER A 52 1.81 7.54 -18.70
C SER A 52 0.45 7.56 -19.39
N GLU A 53 0.07 6.49 -20.08
CA GLU A 53 -1.27 6.34 -20.66
C GLU A 53 -2.34 6.40 -19.57
N TRP A 54 -2.16 5.67 -18.47
CA TRP A 54 -3.11 5.67 -17.36
C TRP A 54 -3.25 7.03 -16.68
N ILE A 55 -2.16 7.77 -16.51
CA ILE A 55 -2.21 9.12 -15.92
C ILE A 55 -3.06 10.08 -16.77
N VAL A 56 -3.03 9.92 -18.10
CA VAL A 56 -3.83 10.75 -19.02
C VAL A 56 -5.31 10.34 -19.02
N ASP A 57 -5.58 9.04 -18.96
CA ASP A 57 -6.92 8.50 -19.12
C ASP A 57 -7.71 8.44 -17.79
N GLU A 58 -7.02 8.39 -16.64
CA GLU A 58 -7.67 8.24 -15.34
C GLU A 58 -8.06 9.60 -14.76
N SER A 59 -9.33 9.76 -14.44
CA SER A 59 -9.89 11.00 -13.89
C SER A 59 -10.55 10.86 -12.52
N GLU A 60 -10.72 9.62 -12.03
CA GLU A 60 -11.44 9.37 -10.78
C GLU A 60 -10.52 9.43 -9.56
N PHE A 61 -9.23 9.06 -9.72
CA PHE A 61 -8.22 9.11 -8.66
C PHE A 61 -6.88 9.59 -9.22
N GLN A 62 -6.01 10.02 -8.33
CA GLN A 62 -4.68 10.54 -8.70
C GLN A 62 -3.69 9.39 -8.82
N ILE A 63 -2.93 9.37 -9.92
CA ILE A 63 -1.78 8.49 -10.14
C ILE A 63 -0.54 9.37 -10.19
N GLU A 64 0.49 9.01 -9.44
CA GLU A 64 1.81 9.63 -9.47
C GLU A 64 2.85 8.59 -9.84
N TYR A 65 3.77 8.94 -10.75
CA TYR A 65 4.83 8.05 -11.21
C TYR A 65 6.17 8.71 -11.00
N TYR A 66 7.04 8.01 -10.31
CA TYR A 66 8.41 8.44 -10.05
C TYR A 66 9.38 7.35 -10.49
N ARG A 67 10.42 7.76 -11.23
CA ARG A 67 11.46 6.85 -11.70
C ARG A 67 12.79 7.22 -11.09
N LYS A 68 13.58 6.21 -10.74
CA LYS A 68 14.93 6.35 -10.21
C LYS A 68 15.88 5.32 -10.85
N GLU A 69 17.17 5.48 -10.63
CA GLU A 69 18.13 4.43 -10.95
C GLU A 69 17.90 3.20 -10.05
N ASN A 70 18.12 1.99 -10.60
CA ASN A 70 17.92 0.75 -9.87
C ASN A 70 18.82 0.69 -8.62
N GLY A 71 18.20 0.67 -7.46
CA GLY A 71 18.86 0.64 -6.15
C GLY A 71 18.22 -0.35 -5.17
N GLY A 72 17.18 -1.07 -5.61
CA GLY A 72 16.45 -2.03 -4.79
C GLY A 72 15.25 -1.44 -4.07
N MET A 73 14.46 -2.33 -3.48
CA MET A 73 13.14 -2.02 -2.91
C MET A 73 13.20 -0.90 -1.86
N TYR A 74 14.20 -0.91 -0.96
CA TYR A 74 14.31 0.08 0.11
C TYR A 74 14.49 1.51 -0.43
N THR A 75 15.23 1.68 -1.53
CA THR A 75 15.40 2.97 -2.16
C THR A 75 14.12 3.47 -2.83
N ALA A 76 13.29 2.54 -3.34
CA ALA A 76 11.97 2.87 -3.87
C ALA A 76 11.01 3.33 -2.75
N TYR A 77 11.07 2.68 -1.56
CA TYR A 77 10.33 3.14 -0.39
C TYR A 77 10.77 4.55 0.04
N ASN A 78 12.08 4.81 0.11
CA ASN A 78 12.58 6.12 0.50
C ASN A 78 12.08 7.22 -0.44
N LEU A 79 12.12 6.98 -1.76
CA LEU A 79 11.56 7.92 -2.73
C LEU A 79 10.05 8.10 -2.56
N ALA A 80 9.29 7.03 -2.31
CA ALA A 80 7.86 7.14 -2.05
C ALA A 80 7.58 8.03 -0.82
N PHE A 81 8.34 7.86 0.26
CA PHE A 81 8.15 8.64 1.49
C PHE A 81 8.37 10.15 1.31
N GLU A 82 9.16 10.57 0.33
CA GLU A 82 9.32 12.00 -0.02
C GLU A 82 8.05 12.60 -0.61
N HIS A 83 7.17 11.76 -1.18
CA HIS A 83 5.97 12.18 -1.90
C HIS A 83 4.66 11.83 -1.17
N ILE A 84 4.67 10.99 -0.13
CA ILE A 84 3.47 10.68 0.65
C ILE A 84 3.07 11.89 1.50
N ILE A 85 1.93 12.49 1.16
CA ILE A 85 1.37 13.66 1.84
C ILE A 85 0.14 13.34 2.70
N THR A 86 -0.31 12.09 2.69
CA THR A 86 -1.50 11.62 3.39
C THR A 86 -1.19 11.12 4.79
N ASP A 87 -2.21 10.99 5.65
CA ASP A 87 -2.05 10.53 7.03
C ASP A 87 -1.73 9.04 7.14
N TYR A 88 -2.16 8.25 6.14
CA TYR A 88 -1.97 6.81 6.08
C TYR A 88 -1.40 6.38 4.73
N TRP A 89 -0.63 5.31 4.75
CA TRP A 89 -0.11 4.71 3.55
C TRP A 89 -0.06 3.19 3.64
N MET A 90 -0.10 2.51 2.52
CA MET A 90 0.13 1.07 2.40
C MET A 90 0.94 0.76 1.15
N CYS A 91 1.68 -0.34 1.19
CA CYS A 91 2.31 -0.91 0.01
C CYS A 91 1.44 -2.02 -0.56
N ILE A 92 1.32 -2.05 -1.88
CA ILE A 92 0.78 -3.18 -2.64
C ILE A 92 1.80 -3.56 -3.70
N ASP A 93 2.12 -4.85 -3.79
CA ASP A 93 3.06 -5.33 -4.79
C ASP A 93 2.45 -5.28 -6.20
N SER A 94 3.30 -5.18 -7.21
CA SER A 94 2.86 -4.98 -8.61
C SER A 94 2.06 -6.15 -9.19
N ASP A 95 2.14 -7.32 -8.59
CA ASP A 95 1.42 -8.55 -8.95
C ASP A 95 0.20 -8.85 -8.05
N ASP A 96 -0.03 -7.99 -7.04
CA ASP A 96 -1.20 -8.04 -6.16
C ASP A 96 -2.33 -7.12 -6.65
N TRP A 97 -3.52 -7.28 -6.05
CA TRP A 97 -4.68 -6.41 -6.27
C TRP A 97 -5.53 -6.25 -5.01
N LEU A 98 -6.27 -5.17 -4.94
CA LEU A 98 -7.19 -4.88 -3.85
C LEU A 98 -8.54 -5.56 -4.07
N ALA A 99 -9.19 -6.00 -2.99
CA ALA A 99 -10.61 -6.32 -3.00
C ALA A 99 -11.43 -5.07 -3.38
N ASP A 100 -12.57 -5.25 -4.04
CA ASP A 100 -13.35 -4.13 -4.61
C ASP A 100 -13.89 -3.13 -3.58
N ASP A 101 -13.93 -3.50 -2.29
CA ASP A 101 -14.35 -2.67 -1.15
C ASP A 101 -13.18 -2.32 -0.19
N ALA A 102 -11.94 -2.59 -0.59
CA ALA A 102 -10.79 -2.42 0.30
C ALA A 102 -10.63 -0.98 0.81
N VAL A 103 -10.76 0.01 -0.08
CA VAL A 103 -10.61 1.41 0.31
C VAL A 103 -11.75 1.86 1.25
N ASP A 104 -12.97 1.39 1.04
CA ASP A 104 -14.09 1.67 1.96
C ASP A 104 -13.79 1.11 3.35
N ARG A 105 -13.38 -0.16 3.44
CA ARG A 105 -13.00 -0.80 4.71
C ARG A 105 -11.85 -0.10 5.43
N ILE A 106 -10.85 0.36 4.68
CA ILE A 106 -9.74 1.13 5.26
C ILE A 106 -10.25 2.44 5.87
N TYR A 107 -11.13 3.16 5.17
CA TYR A 107 -11.71 4.39 5.68
C TYR A 107 -12.62 4.16 6.89
N ASP A 108 -13.41 3.09 6.91
CA ASP A 108 -14.21 2.71 8.08
C ASP A 108 -13.32 2.45 9.30
N ALA A 109 -12.19 1.78 9.10
CA ALA A 109 -11.21 1.53 10.16
C ALA A 109 -10.52 2.82 10.63
N ILE A 110 -10.14 3.72 9.71
CA ILE A 110 -9.59 5.04 10.04
C ILE A 110 -10.59 5.84 10.88
N ASP A 111 -11.85 5.91 10.45
CA ASP A 111 -12.91 6.62 11.16
C ASP A 111 -13.15 6.02 12.56
N TYR A 112 -13.06 4.69 12.69
CA TYR A 112 -13.15 4.00 13.99
C TYR A 112 -12.00 4.39 14.92
N VAL A 113 -10.77 4.35 14.42
CA VAL A 113 -9.55 4.72 15.17
C VAL A 113 -9.64 6.17 15.65
N GLU A 114 -10.01 7.08 14.77
CA GLU A 114 -10.13 8.51 15.07
C GLU A 114 -11.24 8.76 16.11
N LYS A 115 -12.41 8.16 15.94
CA LYS A 115 -13.55 8.28 16.87
C LYS A 115 -13.21 7.77 18.26
N LYS A 116 -12.48 6.67 18.34
CA LYS A 116 -12.04 6.05 19.60
C LYS A 116 -10.79 6.72 20.18
N LYS A 117 -10.12 7.58 19.41
CA LYS A 117 -8.83 8.21 19.76
C LYS A 117 -7.76 7.17 20.13
N LEU A 118 -7.70 6.08 19.35
CA LEU A 118 -6.73 5.04 19.56
C LEU A 118 -5.35 5.51 19.10
N SER A 119 -4.32 5.23 19.90
CA SER A 119 -2.92 5.44 19.51
C SER A 119 -2.39 4.16 18.90
N ILE A 120 -2.23 4.16 17.57
CA ILE A 120 -1.81 2.99 16.80
C ILE A 120 -0.77 3.39 15.75
N CYS A 121 0.15 2.49 15.43
CA CYS A 121 1.11 2.68 14.33
C CYS A 121 0.53 2.29 12.96
N GLY A 122 -0.61 1.60 12.93
CA GLY A 122 -1.26 1.21 11.68
C GLY A 122 -2.50 0.35 11.90
N ILE A 123 -3.17 0.03 10.80
CA ILE A 123 -4.36 -0.82 10.71
C ILE A 123 -3.97 -2.10 9.99
N VAL A 124 -4.41 -3.26 10.49
CA VAL A 124 -4.09 -4.56 9.90
C VAL A 124 -5.26 -5.04 9.03
N GLY A 125 -4.96 -5.31 7.77
CA GLY A 125 -5.82 -6.02 6.83
C GLY A 125 -5.38 -7.48 6.65
N LEU A 126 -6.26 -8.29 6.09
CA LEU A 126 -5.97 -9.68 5.73
C LEU A 126 -5.76 -9.79 4.22
N ASP A 127 -4.81 -10.63 3.85
CA ASP A 127 -4.65 -11.07 2.48
C ASP A 127 -5.59 -12.25 2.19
N ALA A 128 -6.10 -12.31 0.98
CA ALA A 128 -6.98 -13.37 0.53
C ALA A 128 -6.55 -13.87 -0.86
N LEU A 129 -6.80 -15.14 -1.12
CA LEU A 129 -6.67 -15.72 -2.45
C LEU A 129 -7.79 -15.21 -3.37
N GLN A 130 -7.65 -15.45 -4.67
CA GLN A 130 -8.61 -15.03 -5.68
C GLN A 130 -10.04 -15.59 -5.46
N ASP A 131 -10.16 -16.74 -4.82
CA ASP A 131 -11.43 -17.36 -4.45
C ASP A 131 -12.05 -16.80 -3.17
N GLY A 132 -11.40 -15.82 -2.54
CA GLY A 132 -11.82 -15.20 -1.28
C GLY A 132 -11.35 -15.93 -0.03
N THR A 133 -10.59 -17.02 -0.16
CA THR A 133 -10.02 -17.73 0.98
C THR A 133 -8.98 -16.85 1.68
N ILE A 134 -9.19 -16.59 2.98
CA ILE A 134 -8.28 -15.77 3.78
C ILE A 134 -6.95 -16.49 4.02
N CYS A 135 -5.84 -15.82 3.73
CA CYS A 135 -4.51 -16.32 4.02
C CYS A 135 -4.24 -16.27 5.53
N GLY A 136 -3.97 -17.45 6.14
CA GLY A 136 -3.56 -17.56 7.54
C GLY A 136 -4.66 -17.47 8.61
N GLY A 137 -5.92 -17.33 8.21
CA GLY A 137 -7.05 -17.37 9.11
C GLY A 137 -7.53 -15.99 9.58
N LYS A 138 -8.47 -15.97 10.50
CA LYS A 138 -9.09 -14.73 11.01
C LYS A 138 -8.16 -14.03 12.00
N LEU A 139 -8.27 -12.70 12.04
CA LEU A 139 -7.67 -11.90 13.11
C LEU A 139 -8.39 -12.15 14.45
N PRO A 140 -7.69 -11.96 15.58
CA PRO A 140 -8.35 -12.02 16.89
C PRO A 140 -9.38 -10.88 17.03
N ASP A 141 -10.42 -11.15 17.83
CA ASP A 141 -11.46 -10.15 18.13
C ASP A 141 -10.98 -9.19 19.23
N VAL A 142 -10.08 -8.31 18.85
CA VAL A 142 -9.48 -7.27 19.72
C VAL A 142 -9.28 -5.99 18.95
N ASP A 143 -9.47 -4.86 19.62
CA ASP A 143 -9.30 -3.54 18.98
C ASP A 143 -7.83 -3.22 18.66
N ILE A 144 -6.91 -3.60 19.54
CA ILE A 144 -5.49 -3.32 19.42
C ILE A 144 -4.68 -4.59 19.68
N VAL A 145 -3.69 -4.84 18.84
CA VAL A 145 -2.77 -5.96 18.97
C VAL A 145 -1.37 -5.55 18.47
N GLY A 146 -0.34 -5.99 19.18
CA GLY A 146 1.03 -5.86 18.66
C GLY A 146 1.33 -6.90 17.58
N LEU A 147 2.13 -6.57 16.57
CA LEU A 147 2.47 -7.51 15.49
C LEU A 147 3.14 -8.78 16.02
N LEU A 148 4.02 -8.67 17.02
CA LEU A 148 4.61 -9.83 17.69
C LEU A 148 3.57 -10.62 18.47
N GLU A 149 2.65 -9.96 19.15
CA GLU A 149 1.56 -10.61 19.88
C GLU A 149 0.64 -11.37 18.91
N LEU A 150 0.33 -10.79 17.74
CA LEU A 150 -0.44 -11.44 16.69
C LEU A 150 0.21 -12.77 16.26
N LYS A 151 1.52 -12.79 16.08
CA LYS A 151 2.27 -13.99 15.68
C LYS A 151 2.46 -14.98 16.85
N LEU A 152 2.86 -14.51 18.03
CA LEU A 152 3.28 -15.37 19.13
C LEU A 152 2.13 -15.84 20.03
N LYS A 153 1.16 -14.95 20.34
CA LYS A 153 0.04 -15.26 21.24
C LYS A 153 -1.17 -15.81 20.46
N TYR A 154 -1.50 -15.17 19.34
CA TYR A 154 -2.67 -15.56 18.53
C TYR A 154 -2.33 -16.54 17.41
N HIS A 155 -1.04 -16.87 17.24
CA HIS A 155 -0.53 -17.85 16.27
C HIS A 155 -0.99 -17.61 14.82
N HIS A 156 -1.20 -16.33 14.46
CA HIS A 156 -1.57 -15.99 13.09
C HIS A 156 -0.43 -16.36 12.13
N LYS A 157 -0.73 -17.17 11.12
CA LYS A 157 0.27 -17.77 10.22
C LYS A 157 0.32 -17.12 8.84
N GLY A 158 -0.71 -16.37 8.48
CA GLY A 158 -0.81 -15.75 7.16
C GLY A 158 -0.03 -14.45 7.06
N ASP A 159 0.06 -13.99 5.83
CA ASP A 159 0.48 -12.64 5.54
C ASP A 159 -0.62 -11.66 5.93
N ILE A 160 -0.22 -10.45 6.19
CA ILE A 160 -1.09 -9.35 6.56
C ILE A 160 -0.67 -8.11 5.79
N LYS A 161 -1.64 -7.34 5.39
CA LYS A 161 -1.38 -6.02 4.83
C LYS A 161 -1.51 -4.98 5.95
N VAL A 162 -0.51 -4.14 6.12
CA VAL A 162 -0.54 -3.07 7.12
C VAL A 162 -0.74 -1.74 6.42
N ILE A 163 -1.73 -0.99 6.90
CA ILE A 163 -1.94 0.41 6.53
C ILE A 163 -1.31 1.24 7.65
N TYR A 164 -0.15 1.81 7.38
CA TYR A 164 0.67 2.50 8.37
C TYR A 164 0.22 3.94 8.59
N SER A 165 0.33 4.42 9.83
CA SER A 165 0.26 5.84 10.16
C SER A 165 1.51 6.55 9.67
N MET A 166 1.37 7.62 8.90
CA MET A 166 2.52 8.42 8.47
C MET A 166 3.17 9.16 9.62
N ALA A 167 2.42 9.53 10.65
CA ALA A 167 2.95 10.15 11.85
C ALA A 167 3.97 9.27 12.57
N ASP A 168 3.70 7.95 12.64
CA ASP A 168 4.64 6.98 13.23
C ASP A 168 5.77 6.64 12.26
N THR A 169 5.47 6.46 10.96
CA THR A 169 6.47 6.15 9.92
C THR A 169 7.62 7.16 9.88
N LYS A 170 7.33 8.44 10.09
CA LYS A 170 8.34 9.53 10.11
C LYS A 170 9.50 9.32 11.09
N HIS A 171 9.33 8.48 12.09
CA HIS A 171 10.39 8.16 13.06
C HIS A 171 11.39 7.11 12.53
N TYR A 172 11.09 6.44 11.42
CA TYR A 172 11.83 5.30 10.89
C TYR A 172 12.34 5.50 9.46
N ILE A 173 12.10 6.67 8.87
CA ILE A 173 12.58 7.02 7.54
C ILE A 173 13.79 7.98 7.62
N PRO A 174 14.74 7.91 6.67
CA PRO A 174 14.76 6.93 5.56
C PRO A 174 15.05 5.50 6.05
N MET A 175 14.54 4.51 5.29
CA MET A 175 14.96 3.12 5.51
C MET A 175 16.47 2.98 5.24
N PRO A 176 17.18 2.14 6.01
CA PRO A 176 18.60 1.92 5.78
C PRO A 176 18.85 1.36 4.36
N GLU A 177 19.76 1.97 3.66
CA GLU A 177 20.24 1.50 2.36
C GLU A 177 21.56 0.76 2.56
N ILE A 178 21.57 -0.55 2.30
CA ILE A 178 22.75 -1.38 2.49
C ILE A 178 23.47 -1.52 1.14
N PRO A 179 24.72 -1.00 1.02
CA PRO A 179 25.46 -1.11 -0.23
C PRO A 179 25.60 -2.57 -0.70
N GLY A 180 25.16 -2.84 -1.94
CA GLY A 180 25.24 -4.17 -2.54
C GLY A 180 24.01 -5.06 -2.34
N GLU A 181 23.05 -4.68 -1.51
CA GLU A 181 21.73 -5.30 -1.50
C GLU A 181 20.81 -4.61 -2.54
N LYS A 182 20.20 -5.44 -3.41
CA LYS A 182 19.27 -5.01 -4.46
C LYS A 182 18.02 -5.86 -4.39
#